data_e0c0420a8c62d208dd28692e452ca266
#
_entry.id   e0c0420a8c62d208dd28692e452ca266
#
_cell.length_a   1.000
_cell.length_b   1.000
_cell.length_c   1.000
_cell.angle_alpha   90.00
_cell.angle_beta   90.00
_cell.angle_gamma   90.00
#
_symmetry.space_group_name_H-M   'P 1'
#
loop_
_entity.id
_entity.type
_entity.pdbx_description
1 polymer ?
#
loop_
_entity_poly.entity_id
_entity_poly.type
_entity_poly.pdbx_seq_one_letter_code
_entity_poly.pdbx_strand_id
1 'polypeptide(L)'
;VGLLAILAMVVVPLPPFVLDVLFTFNIALSIVVVMAVFYVARPLEFGVFPTVLLLATLLRLALNVASTRVVLMHGHQGTGAAGHVIESFGEFVIGGNYVVGVVVFVILTIVNFGVVTKGAGRISEVSARCTLDAMPGKPMAGGADLHAGRVTQDEARKRRAEVRAEAEFFGSMDGASKFVRGDATAGILILLINMIGGLAIGTLMHDMSLADAARNYALLTIGDGLVAQLPALLLSTAVALIVTRMSGEQDMGGEVARQLFGRPKALWIAAGL
;
A
#
# COMPACT_ATOMS: atom_id res chain seq x y z
N VAL A 1 -13.90 14.75 -11.12
CA VAL A 1 -14.93 14.49 -10.12
C VAL A 1 -14.37 13.64 -8.98
N GLY A 2 -13.74 12.47 -9.23
CA GLY A 2 -13.22 11.58 -8.19
C GLY A 2 -12.20 12.23 -7.24
N LEU A 3 -11.21 12.96 -7.77
CA LEU A 3 -10.21 13.66 -6.95
C LEU A 3 -10.85 14.72 -6.04
N LEU A 4 -11.84 15.48 -6.57
CA LEU A 4 -12.58 16.47 -5.78
C LEU A 4 -13.40 15.81 -4.67
N ALA A 5 -13.99 14.63 -4.92
CA ALA A 5 -14.70 13.87 -3.89
C ALA A 5 -13.74 13.43 -2.76
N ILE A 6 -12.55 12.92 -3.10
CA ILE A 6 -11.51 12.55 -2.12
C ILE A 6 -11.10 13.77 -1.27
N LEU A 7 -10.88 14.92 -1.89
CA LEU A 7 -10.53 16.15 -1.17
C LEU A 7 -11.69 16.65 -0.28
N ALA A 8 -12.93 16.53 -0.75
CA ALA A 8 -14.11 16.89 0.03
C ALA A 8 -14.25 16.04 1.29
N MET A 9 -13.88 14.75 1.25
CA MET A 9 -13.91 13.85 2.42
C MET A 9 -13.02 14.31 3.57
N VAL A 10 -11.96 15.04 3.29
CA VAL A 10 -11.06 15.61 4.32
C VAL A 10 -11.76 16.72 5.12
N VAL A 11 -12.65 17.49 4.46
CA VAL A 11 -13.30 18.66 5.05
C VAL A 11 -14.68 18.35 5.62
N VAL A 12 -15.47 17.53 4.91
CA VAL A 12 -16.85 17.21 5.27
C VAL A 12 -16.87 16.08 6.32
N PRO A 13 -17.59 16.23 7.45
CA PRO A 13 -17.74 15.15 8.42
C PRO A 13 -18.54 14.02 7.79
N LEU A 14 -17.96 12.82 7.77
CA LEU A 14 -18.60 11.62 7.24
C LEU A 14 -19.31 10.86 8.36
N PRO A 15 -20.53 10.36 8.14
CA PRO A 15 -21.18 9.47 9.09
C PRO A 15 -20.45 8.10 9.16
N PRO A 16 -20.46 7.40 10.31
CA PRO A 16 -19.75 6.14 10.50
C PRO A 16 -20.05 5.08 9.42
N PHE A 17 -21.30 4.95 9.02
CA PHE A 17 -21.71 4.02 7.97
C PHE A 17 -20.99 4.28 6.63
N VAL A 18 -20.79 5.54 6.25
CA VAL A 18 -20.09 5.89 5.01
C VAL A 18 -18.61 5.56 5.14
N LEU A 19 -18.02 5.75 6.32
CA LEU A 19 -16.64 5.32 6.59
C LEU A 19 -16.49 3.81 6.44
N ASP A 20 -17.41 3.01 6.97
CA ASP A 20 -17.40 1.55 6.83
C ASP A 20 -17.40 1.10 5.36
N VAL A 21 -18.29 1.69 4.54
CA VAL A 21 -18.36 1.39 3.11
C VAL A 21 -17.07 1.77 2.39
N LEU A 22 -16.53 2.94 2.68
CA LEU A 22 -15.33 3.44 2.01
C LEU A 22 -14.05 2.70 2.45
N PHE A 23 -13.93 2.31 3.71
CA PHE A 23 -12.84 1.45 4.16
C PHE A 23 -12.89 0.07 3.51
N THR A 24 -14.07 -0.55 3.47
CA THR A 24 -14.27 -1.83 2.78
C THR A 24 -13.92 -1.72 1.29
N PHE A 25 -14.37 -0.65 0.64
CA PHE A 25 -14.02 -0.36 -0.75
C PHE A 25 -12.51 -0.20 -0.95
N ASN A 26 -11.83 0.52 -0.06
CA ASN A 26 -10.38 0.75 -0.15
C ASN A 26 -9.58 -0.56 0.02
N ILE A 27 -10.01 -1.45 0.93
CA ILE A 27 -9.42 -2.79 1.09
C ILE A 27 -9.65 -3.61 -0.19
N ALA A 28 -10.89 -3.67 -0.68
CA ALA A 28 -11.23 -4.39 -1.90
C ALA A 28 -10.44 -3.88 -3.12
N LEU A 29 -10.33 -2.55 -3.29
CA LEU A 29 -9.52 -1.93 -4.35
C LEU A 29 -8.06 -2.37 -4.25
N SER A 30 -7.49 -2.40 -3.07
CA SER A 30 -6.10 -2.82 -2.85
C SER A 30 -5.88 -4.28 -3.20
N ILE A 31 -6.84 -5.16 -2.90
CA ILE A 31 -6.82 -6.57 -3.30
C ILE A 31 -6.88 -6.70 -4.82
N VAL A 32 -7.78 -5.97 -5.48
CA VAL A 32 -7.90 -5.95 -6.95
C VAL A 32 -6.59 -5.50 -7.60
N VAL A 33 -5.94 -4.47 -7.05
CA VAL A 33 -4.65 -3.96 -7.55
C VAL A 33 -3.55 -5.02 -7.42
N VAL A 34 -3.46 -5.72 -6.29
CA VAL A 34 -2.49 -6.82 -6.11
C VAL A 34 -2.76 -7.94 -7.10
N MET A 35 -4.02 -8.35 -7.25
CA MET A 35 -4.39 -9.39 -8.21
C MET A 35 -4.05 -8.98 -9.65
N ALA A 36 -4.36 -7.74 -10.04
CA ALA A 36 -3.99 -7.22 -11.35
C ALA A 36 -2.48 -7.33 -11.60
N VAL A 37 -1.65 -6.96 -10.59
CA VAL A 37 -0.19 -7.09 -10.68
C VAL A 37 0.26 -8.55 -10.83
N PHE A 38 -0.41 -9.50 -10.19
CA PHE A 38 -0.08 -10.92 -10.33
C PHE A 38 -0.30 -11.45 -11.74
N TYR A 39 -1.36 -11.02 -12.42
CA TYR A 39 -1.76 -11.53 -13.74
C TYR A 39 -1.15 -10.77 -14.92
N VAL A 40 -0.60 -9.59 -14.72
CA VAL A 40 0.08 -8.82 -15.78
C VAL A 40 1.33 -9.57 -16.25
N ALA A 41 1.55 -9.73 -17.56
CA ALA A 41 2.73 -10.41 -18.09
C ALA A 41 3.98 -9.51 -18.10
N ARG A 42 3.81 -8.22 -18.36
CA ARG A 42 4.91 -7.24 -18.40
C ARG A 42 4.52 -5.98 -17.62
N PRO A 43 5.46 -5.34 -16.89
CA PRO A 43 5.16 -4.12 -16.12
C PRO A 43 4.50 -3.01 -16.96
N LEU A 44 4.88 -2.87 -18.23
CA LEU A 44 4.34 -1.87 -19.16
C LEU A 44 2.88 -2.09 -19.56
N GLU A 45 2.35 -3.32 -19.46
CA GLU A 45 0.93 -3.60 -19.73
C GLU A 45 0.02 -2.94 -18.67
N PHE A 46 0.57 -2.69 -17.49
CA PHE A 46 -0.13 -1.93 -16.44
C PHE A 46 0.45 -0.52 -16.29
N GLY A 47 0.64 0.19 -17.40
CA GLY A 47 1.24 1.52 -17.42
C GLY A 47 0.53 2.57 -16.57
N VAL A 48 -0.75 2.39 -16.25
CA VAL A 48 -1.52 3.26 -15.35
C VAL A 48 -1.29 2.97 -13.86
N PHE A 49 -0.54 1.92 -13.51
CA PHE A 49 -0.33 1.51 -12.12
C PHE A 49 0.20 2.63 -11.21
N PRO A 50 1.19 3.46 -11.60
CA PRO A 50 1.65 4.56 -10.75
C PRO A 50 0.53 5.55 -10.39
N THR A 51 -0.37 5.85 -11.34
CA THR A 51 -1.52 6.72 -11.11
C THR A 51 -2.56 6.07 -10.21
N VAL A 52 -2.84 4.78 -10.39
CA VAL A 52 -3.75 4.02 -9.51
C VAL A 52 -3.20 4.00 -8.09
N LEU A 53 -1.89 3.79 -7.93
CA LEU A 53 -1.21 3.80 -6.63
C LEU A 53 -1.35 5.15 -5.93
N LEU A 54 -1.16 6.27 -6.65
CA LEU A 54 -1.34 7.62 -6.10
C LEU A 54 -2.78 7.87 -5.67
N LEU A 55 -3.77 7.52 -6.50
CA LEU A 55 -5.18 7.71 -6.18
C LEU A 55 -5.63 6.86 -4.99
N ALA A 56 -5.22 5.59 -4.93
CA ALA A 56 -5.52 4.71 -3.81
C ALA A 56 -4.89 5.20 -2.50
N THR A 57 -3.67 5.74 -2.58
CA THR A 57 -2.99 6.33 -1.42
C THR A 57 -3.66 7.62 -0.96
N LEU A 58 -4.09 8.49 -1.88
CA LEU A 58 -4.86 9.70 -1.55
C LEU A 58 -6.21 9.37 -0.91
N LEU A 59 -6.91 8.38 -1.44
CA LEU A 59 -8.17 7.90 -0.84
C LEU A 59 -7.95 7.43 0.59
N ARG A 60 -6.92 6.62 0.84
CA ARG A 60 -6.56 6.14 2.17
C ARG A 60 -6.23 7.30 3.12
N LEU A 61 -5.41 8.26 2.68
CA LEU A 61 -5.06 9.42 3.48
C LEU A 61 -6.30 10.24 3.86
N ALA A 62 -7.21 10.46 2.92
CA ALA A 62 -8.47 11.15 3.17
C ALA A 62 -9.35 10.40 4.18
N LEU A 63 -9.43 9.07 4.06
CA LEU A 63 -10.16 8.23 5.00
C LEU A 63 -9.56 8.29 6.40
N ASN A 64 -8.23 8.23 6.53
CA ASN A 64 -7.55 8.33 7.83
C ASN A 64 -7.80 9.69 8.52
N VAL A 65 -7.85 10.78 7.76
CA VAL A 65 -8.19 12.10 8.31
C VAL A 65 -9.66 12.16 8.72
N ALA A 66 -10.56 11.60 7.90
CA ALA A 66 -11.98 11.57 8.20
C ALA A 66 -12.30 10.70 9.43
N SER A 67 -11.69 9.49 9.53
CA SER A 67 -11.86 8.61 10.69
C SER A 67 -11.29 9.21 11.98
N THR A 68 -10.09 9.82 11.90
CA THR A 68 -9.50 10.56 13.03
C THR A 68 -10.47 11.58 13.61
N ARG A 69 -11.11 12.36 12.75
CA ARG A 69 -12.10 13.35 13.20
C ARG A 69 -13.27 12.68 13.93
N VAL A 70 -13.80 11.59 13.40
CA VAL A 70 -14.93 10.87 14.04
C VAL A 70 -14.49 10.23 15.36
N VAL A 71 -13.30 9.61 15.40
CA VAL A 71 -12.73 9.03 16.63
C VAL A 71 -12.57 10.09 17.71
N LEU A 72 -12.00 11.26 17.40
CA LEU A 72 -11.79 12.31 18.39
C LEU A 72 -13.09 12.98 18.85
N MET A 73 -14.07 13.16 17.94
CA MET A 73 -15.34 13.82 18.26
C MET A 73 -16.34 12.91 18.98
N HIS A 74 -16.40 11.62 18.65
CA HIS A 74 -17.46 10.72 19.11
C HIS A 74 -16.93 9.52 19.91
N GLY A 75 -15.61 9.32 20.03
CA GLY A 75 -15.01 8.16 20.72
C GLY A 75 -15.41 8.01 22.19
N HIS A 76 -15.88 9.09 22.83
CA HIS A 76 -16.45 9.06 24.19
C HIS A 76 -17.80 8.33 24.26
N GLN A 77 -18.52 8.16 23.14
CA GLN A 77 -19.83 7.50 23.08
C GLN A 77 -19.71 5.97 23.06
N GLY A 78 -18.52 5.42 22.86
CA GLY A 78 -18.26 3.98 22.85
C GLY A 78 -17.39 3.52 21.69
N THR A 79 -17.13 2.22 21.65
CA THR A 79 -16.23 1.57 20.68
C THR A 79 -16.75 1.56 19.24
N GLY A 80 -18.09 1.56 19.04
CA GLY A 80 -18.72 1.61 17.73
C GLY A 80 -18.86 3.01 17.12
N ALA A 81 -18.41 4.06 17.83
CA ALA A 81 -18.63 5.46 17.43
C ALA A 81 -17.99 5.82 16.06
N ALA A 82 -16.91 5.16 15.67
CA ALA A 82 -16.20 5.40 14.42
C ALA A 82 -16.57 4.41 13.29
N GLY A 83 -17.53 3.52 13.52
CA GLY A 83 -18.02 2.51 12.58
C GLY A 83 -17.66 1.08 12.99
N HIS A 84 -18.40 0.13 12.43
CA HIS A 84 -18.26 -1.29 12.76
C HIS A 84 -16.98 -1.91 12.22
N VAL A 85 -16.44 -1.43 11.11
CA VAL A 85 -15.18 -1.94 10.55
C VAL A 85 -14.04 -1.64 11.51
N ILE A 86 -13.92 -0.40 11.97
CA ILE A 86 -12.88 0.01 12.94
C ILE A 86 -13.03 -0.77 14.25
N GLU A 87 -14.24 -0.88 14.78
CA GLU A 87 -14.53 -1.62 16.01
C GLU A 87 -14.12 -3.08 15.88
N SER A 88 -14.56 -3.78 14.84
CA SER A 88 -14.27 -5.21 14.62
C SER A 88 -12.78 -5.50 14.51
N PHE A 89 -12.01 -4.65 13.81
CA PHE A 89 -10.56 -4.80 13.70
C PHE A 89 -9.86 -4.52 15.03
N GLY A 90 -10.33 -3.53 15.80
CA GLY A 90 -9.83 -3.24 17.14
C GLY A 90 -10.06 -4.41 18.08
N GLU A 91 -11.26 -4.95 18.13
CA GLU A 91 -11.63 -6.09 18.98
C GLU A 91 -10.85 -7.35 18.60
N PHE A 92 -10.66 -7.61 17.30
CA PHE A 92 -9.91 -8.78 16.81
C PHE A 92 -8.48 -8.81 17.34
N VAL A 93 -7.77 -7.66 17.34
CA VAL A 93 -6.38 -7.61 17.82
C VAL A 93 -6.28 -7.55 19.34
N ILE A 94 -7.23 -6.88 20.00
CA ILE A 94 -7.24 -6.80 21.46
C ILE A 94 -7.53 -8.17 22.08
N GLY A 95 -8.43 -8.97 21.49
CA GLY A 95 -8.69 -10.36 21.92
C GLY A 95 -9.00 -10.51 23.41
N GLY A 96 -9.62 -9.50 24.03
CA GLY A 96 -9.95 -9.48 25.47
C GLY A 96 -8.83 -8.97 26.39
N ASN A 97 -7.61 -8.74 25.93
CA ASN A 97 -6.51 -8.18 26.71
C ASN A 97 -5.89 -6.95 26.01
N TYR A 98 -6.23 -5.76 26.50
CA TYR A 98 -5.78 -4.49 25.92
C TYR A 98 -4.26 -4.33 25.89
N VAL A 99 -3.53 -4.81 26.92
CA VAL A 99 -2.06 -4.69 26.98
C VAL A 99 -1.44 -5.53 25.86
N VAL A 100 -1.89 -6.77 25.71
CA VAL A 100 -1.43 -7.66 24.63
C VAL A 100 -1.78 -7.08 23.26
N GLY A 101 -3.02 -6.57 23.08
CA GLY A 101 -3.47 -5.96 21.86
C GLY A 101 -2.60 -4.76 21.43
N VAL A 102 -2.28 -3.86 22.35
CA VAL A 102 -1.39 -2.72 22.10
C VAL A 102 0.01 -3.20 21.68
N VAL A 103 0.58 -4.18 22.37
CA VAL A 103 1.92 -4.71 22.01
C VAL A 103 1.92 -5.33 20.63
N VAL A 104 0.93 -6.18 20.32
CA VAL A 104 0.79 -6.80 18.99
C VAL A 104 0.61 -5.73 17.92
N PHE A 105 -0.24 -4.74 18.15
CA PHE A 105 -0.45 -3.63 17.22
C PHE A 105 0.83 -2.83 16.95
N VAL A 106 1.62 -2.53 17.99
CA VAL A 106 2.92 -1.84 17.85
C VAL A 106 3.89 -2.68 16.98
N ILE A 107 3.96 -4.00 17.22
CA ILE A 107 4.79 -4.89 16.42
C ILE A 107 4.33 -4.87 14.95
N LEU A 108 3.03 -5.02 14.68
CA LEU A 108 2.48 -4.98 13.33
C LEU A 108 2.78 -3.64 12.64
N THR A 109 2.66 -2.53 13.36
CA THR A 109 2.98 -1.19 12.87
C THR A 109 4.46 -1.08 12.48
N ILE A 110 5.37 -1.55 13.34
CA ILE A 110 6.81 -1.53 13.07
C ILE A 110 7.14 -2.39 11.85
N VAL A 111 6.58 -3.60 11.74
CA VAL A 111 6.81 -4.50 10.60
C VAL A 111 6.26 -3.88 9.31
N ASN A 112 5.04 -3.37 9.32
CA ASN A 112 4.42 -2.81 8.13
C ASN A 112 5.17 -1.57 7.63
N PHE A 113 5.41 -0.59 8.48
CA PHE A 113 6.06 0.65 8.06
C PHE A 113 7.59 0.54 8.01
N GLY A 114 8.19 -0.16 8.97
CA GLY A 114 9.65 -0.28 9.08
C GLY A 114 10.25 -1.24 8.06
N VAL A 115 9.57 -2.34 7.76
CA VAL A 115 10.08 -3.39 6.86
C VAL A 115 9.40 -3.32 5.50
N VAL A 116 8.05 -3.47 5.43
CA VAL A 116 7.36 -3.64 4.15
C VAL A 116 7.37 -2.35 3.34
N THR A 117 6.88 -1.25 3.88
CA THR A 117 6.77 0.02 3.13
C THR A 117 8.14 0.61 2.77
N LYS A 118 9.10 0.60 3.70
CA LYS A 118 10.47 1.06 3.41
C LYS A 118 11.17 0.12 2.43
N GLY A 119 10.98 -1.19 2.56
CA GLY A 119 11.53 -2.20 1.66
C GLY A 119 11.02 -2.03 0.23
N ALA A 120 9.71 -1.96 0.03
CA ALA A 120 9.10 -1.75 -1.28
C ALA A 120 9.57 -0.45 -1.95
N GLY A 121 9.61 0.66 -1.19
CA GLY A 121 10.13 1.93 -1.70
C GLY A 121 11.61 1.87 -2.10
N ARG A 122 12.45 1.12 -1.36
CA ARG A 122 13.86 0.94 -1.71
C ARG A 122 14.05 0.11 -2.97
N ILE A 123 13.25 -0.97 -3.11
CA ILE A 123 13.26 -1.81 -4.31
C ILE A 123 12.87 -0.97 -5.53
N SER A 124 11.79 -0.19 -5.45
CA SER A 124 11.33 0.69 -6.53
C SER A 124 12.39 1.73 -6.92
N GLU A 125 13.04 2.38 -5.95
CA GLU A 125 14.12 3.35 -6.18
C GLU A 125 15.30 2.72 -6.92
N VAL A 126 15.77 1.55 -6.47
CA VAL A 126 16.89 0.85 -7.10
C VAL A 126 16.53 0.38 -8.50
N SER A 127 15.34 -0.21 -8.71
CA SER A 127 14.88 -0.64 -10.03
C SER A 127 14.77 0.53 -11.01
N ALA A 128 14.20 1.65 -10.58
CA ALA A 128 14.11 2.86 -11.40
C ALA A 128 15.50 3.37 -11.80
N ARG A 129 16.43 3.45 -10.84
CA ARG A 129 17.80 3.90 -11.10
C ARG A 129 18.51 2.98 -12.09
N CYS A 130 18.48 1.66 -11.86
CA CYS A 130 19.11 0.70 -12.77
C CYS A 130 18.57 0.79 -14.19
N THR A 131 17.26 0.97 -14.36
CA THR A 131 16.62 1.13 -15.67
C THR A 131 17.04 2.43 -16.34
N LEU A 132 17.05 3.55 -15.60
CA LEU A 132 17.45 4.85 -16.13
C LEU A 132 18.94 4.91 -16.49
N ASP A 133 19.80 4.29 -15.70
CA ASP A 133 21.25 4.23 -15.96
C ASP A 133 21.58 3.36 -17.20
N ALA A 134 20.75 2.35 -17.50
CA ALA A 134 20.89 1.53 -18.70
C ALA A 134 20.32 2.19 -19.97
N MET A 135 19.56 3.27 -19.84
CA MET A 135 18.89 3.97 -20.94
C MET A 135 19.83 4.43 -22.07
N PRO A 136 20.99 5.06 -21.82
CA PRO A 136 21.86 5.51 -22.93
C PRO A 136 22.36 4.37 -23.81
N GLY A 137 22.59 3.20 -23.23
CA GLY A 137 23.10 2.02 -23.97
C GLY A 137 22.07 1.35 -24.87
N LYS A 138 20.81 1.27 -24.45
CA LYS A 138 19.73 0.59 -25.22
C LYS A 138 19.48 1.22 -26.60
N PRO A 139 19.31 2.54 -26.77
CA PRO A 139 19.16 3.19 -28.08
C PRO A 139 20.43 3.12 -28.95
N MET A 140 21.61 3.17 -28.33
CA MET A 140 22.88 3.04 -29.08
C MET A 140 23.02 1.63 -29.69
N ALA A 141 22.72 0.59 -28.93
CA ALA A 141 22.72 -0.78 -29.45
C ALA A 141 21.67 -0.96 -30.57
N GLY A 142 20.45 -0.42 -30.41
CA GLY A 142 19.42 -0.44 -31.46
C GLY A 142 19.83 0.37 -32.72
N GLY A 143 20.61 1.43 -32.57
CA GLY A 143 21.20 2.17 -33.67
C GLY A 143 22.26 1.35 -34.43
N ALA A 144 23.13 0.66 -33.71
CA ALA A 144 24.11 -0.24 -34.31
C ALA A 144 23.47 -1.40 -35.09
N ASP A 145 22.41 -2.00 -34.53
CA ASP A 145 21.63 -3.07 -35.18
C ASP A 145 20.98 -2.57 -36.50
N LEU A 146 20.47 -1.32 -36.50
CA LEU A 146 19.90 -0.69 -37.69
C LEU A 146 20.97 -0.46 -38.76
N HIS A 147 22.15 0.06 -38.38
CA HIS A 147 23.26 0.26 -39.32
C HIS A 147 23.84 -1.05 -39.86
N ALA A 148 23.81 -2.11 -39.04
CA ALA A 148 24.21 -3.45 -39.45
C ALA A 148 23.16 -4.19 -40.29
N GLY A 149 22.02 -3.58 -40.59
CA GLY A 149 20.91 -4.18 -41.37
C GLY A 149 20.21 -5.33 -40.64
N ARG A 150 20.38 -5.48 -39.30
CA ARG A 150 19.79 -6.56 -38.50
C ARG A 150 18.31 -6.30 -38.14
N VAL A 151 17.91 -5.04 -38.14
CA VAL A 151 16.55 -4.60 -37.85
C VAL A 151 16.11 -3.56 -38.88
N THR A 152 14.80 -3.53 -39.16
CA THR A 152 14.20 -2.50 -40.01
C THR A 152 14.08 -1.16 -39.29
N GLN A 153 13.86 -0.09 -40.04
CA GLN A 153 13.68 1.25 -39.49
C GLN A 153 12.44 1.33 -38.57
N ASP A 154 11.38 0.60 -38.92
CA ASP A 154 10.15 0.55 -38.14
C ASP A 154 10.34 -0.23 -36.84
N GLU A 155 11.06 -1.34 -36.86
CA GLU A 155 11.43 -2.07 -35.64
C GLU A 155 12.32 -1.24 -34.73
N ALA A 156 13.29 -0.50 -35.28
CA ALA A 156 14.13 0.39 -34.51
C ALA A 156 13.32 1.52 -33.85
N ARG A 157 12.31 2.06 -34.54
CA ARG A 157 11.37 3.04 -33.98
C ARG A 157 10.55 2.44 -32.85
N LYS A 158 10.02 1.24 -33.03
CA LYS A 158 9.22 0.54 -32.01
C LYS A 158 10.02 0.25 -30.75
N ARG A 159 11.25 -0.29 -30.91
CA ARG A 159 12.17 -0.53 -29.78
C ARG A 159 12.50 0.75 -29.00
N ARG A 160 12.73 1.88 -29.70
CA ARG A 160 12.97 3.18 -29.03
C ARG A 160 11.75 3.68 -28.26
N ALA A 161 10.54 3.49 -28.79
CA ALA A 161 9.30 3.85 -28.09
C ALA A 161 9.11 3.00 -26.84
N GLU A 162 9.38 1.68 -26.92
CA GLU A 162 9.32 0.76 -25.77
C GLU A 162 10.32 1.17 -24.67
N VAL A 163 11.57 1.48 -25.02
CA VAL A 163 12.60 1.95 -24.06
C VAL A 163 12.18 3.25 -23.39
N ARG A 164 11.56 4.18 -24.14
CA ARG A 164 11.05 5.43 -23.56
C ARG A 164 9.90 5.16 -22.58
N ALA A 165 8.92 4.33 -22.96
CA ALA A 165 7.80 3.97 -22.11
C ALA A 165 8.26 3.25 -20.83
N GLU A 166 9.29 2.38 -20.94
CA GLU A 166 9.91 1.72 -19.80
C GLU A 166 10.50 2.75 -18.80
N ALA A 167 11.22 3.74 -19.32
CA ALA A 167 11.80 4.79 -18.49
C ALA A 167 10.74 5.68 -17.82
N GLU A 168 9.71 6.07 -18.56
CA GLU A 168 8.59 6.86 -18.02
C GLU A 168 7.85 6.09 -16.94
N PHE A 169 7.63 4.78 -17.13
CA PHE A 169 6.99 3.91 -16.14
C PHE A 169 7.82 3.82 -14.85
N PHE A 170 9.10 3.44 -14.94
CA PHE A 170 9.95 3.28 -13.75
C PHE A 170 10.22 4.61 -13.04
N GLY A 171 10.37 5.72 -13.78
CA GLY A 171 10.47 7.06 -13.21
C GLY A 171 9.22 7.47 -12.44
N SER A 172 8.03 7.21 -13.00
CA SER A 172 6.75 7.46 -12.35
C SER A 172 6.55 6.58 -11.11
N MET A 173 7.02 5.32 -11.17
CA MET A 173 6.98 4.39 -10.03
C MET A 173 7.85 4.83 -8.87
N ASP A 174 9.04 5.38 -9.11
CA ASP A 174 9.87 5.95 -8.05
C ASP A 174 9.15 7.10 -7.33
N GLY A 175 8.53 8.01 -8.09
CA GLY A 175 7.73 9.09 -7.54
C GLY A 175 6.54 8.60 -6.71
N ALA A 176 5.75 7.67 -7.26
CA ALA A 176 4.58 7.11 -6.58
C ALA A 176 4.96 6.34 -5.29
N SER A 177 6.05 5.58 -5.30
CA SER A 177 6.54 4.86 -4.10
C SER A 177 7.00 5.80 -2.99
N LYS A 178 7.58 6.95 -3.33
CA LYS A 178 7.94 7.99 -2.34
C LYS A 178 6.70 8.58 -1.68
N PHE A 179 5.62 8.77 -2.45
CA PHE A 179 4.34 9.23 -1.92
C PHE A 179 3.73 8.24 -0.93
N VAL A 180 3.72 6.93 -1.26
CA VAL A 180 3.27 5.85 -0.35
C VAL A 180 4.08 5.83 0.95
N ARG A 181 5.39 6.10 0.89
CA ARG A 181 6.23 6.21 2.09
C ARG A 181 5.86 7.42 2.95
N GLY A 182 5.54 8.55 2.33
CA GLY A 182 5.06 9.75 3.03
C GLY A 182 3.76 9.50 3.79
N ASP A 183 2.81 8.82 3.17
CA ASP A 183 1.54 8.44 3.77
C ASP A 183 1.73 7.47 4.96
N ALA A 184 2.65 6.52 4.87
CA ALA A 184 3.00 5.65 5.99
C ALA A 184 3.51 6.44 7.22
N THR A 185 4.31 7.49 6.99
CA THR A 185 4.78 8.37 8.07
C THR A 185 3.63 9.19 8.66
N ALA A 186 2.74 9.72 7.82
CA ALA A 186 1.55 10.43 8.26
C ALA A 186 0.64 9.52 9.10
N GLY A 187 0.46 8.25 8.70
CA GLY A 187 -0.32 7.27 9.45
C GLY A 187 0.18 7.06 10.88
N ILE A 188 1.49 6.97 11.11
CA ILE A 188 2.06 6.86 12.47
C ILE A 188 1.75 8.12 13.30
N LEU A 189 1.87 9.31 12.72
CA LEU A 189 1.54 10.57 13.42
C LEU A 189 0.06 10.64 13.76
N ILE A 190 -0.82 10.21 12.86
CA ILE A 190 -2.27 10.14 13.08
C ILE A 190 -2.59 9.19 14.26
N LEU A 191 -1.96 8.03 14.33
CA LEU A 191 -2.12 7.10 15.45
C LEU A 191 -1.73 7.73 16.80
N LEU A 192 -0.61 8.46 16.86
CA LEU A 192 -0.20 9.16 18.06
C LEU A 192 -1.19 10.27 18.44
N ILE A 193 -1.69 11.02 17.46
CA ILE A 193 -2.70 12.06 17.67
C ILE A 193 -4.00 11.43 18.17
N ASN A 194 -4.47 10.34 17.60
CA ASN A 194 -5.67 9.64 18.04
C ASN A 194 -5.54 9.14 19.48
N MET A 195 -4.41 8.55 19.82
CA MET A 195 -4.16 8.03 21.18
C MET A 195 -4.07 9.15 22.21
N ILE A 196 -3.18 10.12 21.99
CA ILE A 196 -2.93 11.20 22.96
C ILE A 196 -4.11 12.18 22.98
N GLY A 197 -4.59 12.59 21.81
CA GLY A 197 -5.72 13.52 21.67
C GLY A 197 -7.01 12.90 22.20
N GLY A 198 -7.26 11.62 21.91
CA GLY A 198 -8.42 10.90 22.42
C GLY A 198 -8.43 10.80 23.95
N LEU A 199 -7.28 10.44 24.57
CA LEU A 199 -7.15 10.44 26.04
C LEU A 199 -7.42 11.82 26.64
N ALA A 200 -6.84 12.86 26.06
CA ALA A 200 -7.03 14.24 26.53
C ALA A 200 -8.49 14.69 26.39
N ILE A 201 -9.13 14.43 25.25
CA ILE A 201 -10.53 14.80 25.00
C ILE A 201 -11.46 14.01 25.93
N GLY A 202 -11.27 12.69 26.05
CA GLY A 202 -12.09 11.85 26.92
C GLY A 202 -12.03 12.27 28.38
N THR A 203 -10.84 12.56 28.90
CA THR A 203 -10.67 12.91 30.32
C THR A 203 -10.99 14.38 30.62
N LEU A 204 -10.60 15.33 29.76
CA LEU A 204 -10.72 16.76 30.05
C LEU A 204 -12.05 17.36 29.58
N MET A 205 -12.67 16.81 28.52
CA MET A 205 -13.90 17.37 27.95
C MET A 205 -15.15 16.56 28.25
N HIS A 206 -15.00 15.26 28.52
CA HIS A 206 -16.13 14.35 28.73
C HIS A 206 -16.14 13.68 30.10
N ASP A 207 -15.30 14.12 31.07
CA ASP A 207 -15.23 13.64 32.41
C ASP A 207 -15.11 12.11 32.55
N MET A 208 -14.53 11.44 31.53
CA MET A 208 -14.30 10.01 31.57
C MET A 208 -13.19 9.65 32.55
N SER A 209 -13.32 8.49 33.21
CA SER A 209 -12.17 7.96 33.94
C SER A 209 -11.01 7.70 32.98
N LEU A 210 -9.76 7.87 33.46
CA LEU A 210 -8.58 7.60 32.63
C LEU A 210 -8.59 6.15 32.08
N ALA A 211 -9.12 5.21 32.86
CA ALA A 211 -9.22 3.80 32.45
C ALA A 211 -10.23 3.61 31.30
N ASP A 212 -11.40 4.25 31.35
CA ASP A 212 -12.42 4.14 30.32
C ASP A 212 -12.01 4.88 29.06
N ALA A 213 -11.43 6.08 29.20
CA ALA A 213 -10.87 6.81 28.08
C ALA A 213 -9.76 6.01 27.39
N ALA A 214 -8.84 5.41 28.16
CA ALA A 214 -7.79 4.56 27.60
C ALA A 214 -8.36 3.34 26.85
N ARG A 215 -9.38 2.68 27.40
CA ARG A 215 -10.04 1.54 26.74
C ARG A 215 -10.68 1.93 25.41
N ASN A 216 -11.53 2.94 25.41
CA ASN A 216 -12.28 3.35 24.21
C ASN A 216 -11.34 3.87 23.12
N TYR A 217 -10.48 4.81 23.44
CA TYR A 217 -9.60 5.41 22.44
C TYR A 217 -8.47 4.48 22.01
N ALA A 218 -7.99 3.56 22.87
CA ALA A 218 -7.04 2.54 22.43
C ALA A 218 -7.67 1.58 21.41
N LEU A 219 -8.89 1.09 21.68
CA LEU A 219 -9.60 0.21 20.74
C LEU A 219 -9.85 0.89 19.39
N LEU A 220 -10.39 2.11 19.44
CA LEU A 220 -10.65 2.90 18.23
C LEU A 220 -9.37 3.21 17.44
N THR A 221 -8.29 3.58 18.13
CA THR A 221 -6.99 3.88 17.49
C THR A 221 -6.35 2.64 16.88
N ILE A 222 -6.40 1.50 17.57
CA ILE A 222 -5.89 0.22 17.07
C ILE A 222 -6.70 -0.22 15.85
N GLY A 223 -8.02 -0.16 15.93
CA GLY A 223 -8.91 -0.50 14.82
C GLY A 223 -8.69 0.38 13.59
N ASP A 224 -8.68 1.70 13.75
CA ASP A 224 -8.41 2.67 12.69
C ASP A 224 -7.04 2.43 12.04
N GLY A 225 -6.00 2.23 12.88
CA GLY A 225 -4.66 1.95 12.41
C GLY A 225 -4.54 0.64 11.62
N LEU A 226 -5.23 -0.42 12.03
CA LEU A 226 -5.21 -1.70 11.31
C LEU A 226 -5.94 -1.62 9.97
N VAL A 227 -7.11 -1.02 9.95
CA VAL A 227 -7.89 -0.82 8.72
C VAL A 227 -7.09 -0.02 7.70
N ALA A 228 -6.32 0.99 8.16
CA ALA A 228 -5.43 1.76 7.31
C ALA A 228 -4.18 0.97 6.86
N GLN A 229 -3.67 0.05 7.70
CA GLN A 229 -2.45 -0.71 7.42
C GLN A 229 -2.64 -1.78 6.35
N LEU A 230 -3.83 -2.41 6.25
CA LEU A 230 -4.09 -3.48 5.28
C LEU A 230 -3.90 -3.02 3.82
N PRO A 231 -4.55 -1.94 3.35
CA PRO A 231 -4.31 -1.41 2.01
C PRO A 231 -2.85 -0.97 1.80
N ALA A 232 -2.20 -0.41 2.83
CA ALA A 232 -0.81 -0.01 2.76
C ALA A 232 0.13 -1.18 2.46
N LEU A 233 -0.08 -2.29 3.16
CA LEU A 233 0.69 -3.52 3.01
C LEU A 233 0.48 -4.13 1.62
N LEU A 234 -0.79 -4.24 1.18
CA LEU A 234 -1.14 -4.76 -0.14
C LEU A 234 -0.53 -3.93 -1.26
N LEU A 235 -0.71 -2.61 -1.24
CA LEU A 235 -0.17 -1.72 -2.26
C LEU A 235 1.36 -1.70 -2.27
N SER A 236 2.02 -1.71 -1.11
CA SER A 236 3.49 -1.81 -1.01
C SER A 236 4.00 -3.13 -1.59
N THR A 237 3.29 -4.23 -1.35
CA THR A 237 3.61 -5.54 -1.93
C THR A 237 3.42 -5.52 -3.45
N ALA A 238 2.32 -4.94 -3.95
CA ALA A 238 2.08 -4.77 -5.38
C ALA A 238 3.20 -3.97 -6.07
N VAL A 239 3.66 -2.87 -5.43
CA VAL A 239 4.82 -2.08 -5.90
C VAL A 239 6.06 -2.96 -5.99
N ALA A 240 6.41 -3.69 -4.94
CA ALA A 240 7.58 -4.56 -4.93
C ALA A 240 7.50 -5.62 -6.03
N LEU A 241 6.34 -6.26 -6.18
CA LEU A 241 6.12 -7.31 -7.18
C LEU A 241 6.27 -6.78 -8.62
N ILE A 242 5.62 -5.65 -8.96
CA ILE A 242 5.64 -5.15 -10.33
C ILE A 242 7.03 -4.64 -10.76
N VAL A 243 7.79 -4.03 -9.84
CA VAL A 243 9.11 -3.48 -10.17
C VAL A 243 10.22 -4.53 -10.15
N THR A 244 10.03 -5.66 -9.48
CA THR A 244 10.98 -6.79 -9.49
C THR A 244 10.67 -7.80 -10.58
N ARG A 245 9.57 -7.62 -11.30
CA ARG A 245 9.17 -8.55 -12.35
C ARG A 245 10.12 -8.49 -13.54
N MET A 246 10.62 -9.64 -13.91
CA MET A 246 11.35 -9.82 -15.17
C MET A 246 10.32 -9.98 -16.30
N SER A 247 10.61 -9.42 -17.48
CA SER A 247 9.77 -9.60 -18.68
C SER A 247 9.75 -11.08 -19.06
N GLY A 248 8.64 -11.74 -18.87
CA GLY A 248 8.40 -13.14 -19.20
C GLY A 248 7.13 -13.30 -20.04
N GLU A 249 6.95 -14.47 -20.65
CA GLU A 249 5.76 -14.81 -21.46
C GLU A 249 4.60 -15.33 -20.60
N GLN A 250 4.85 -15.67 -19.32
CA GLN A 250 3.88 -16.29 -18.42
C GLN A 250 3.52 -15.35 -17.27
N ASP A 251 2.36 -15.59 -16.66
CA ASP A 251 1.95 -14.93 -15.42
C ASP A 251 2.89 -15.33 -14.25
N MET A 252 2.98 -14.45 -13.25
CA MET A 252 3.90 -14.64 -12.13
C MET A 252 3.63 -15.95 -11.35
N GLY A 253 2.36 -16.32 -11.18
CA GLY A 253 1.97 -17.53 -10.46
C GLY A 253 2.49 -18.79 -11.14
N GLY A 254 2.34 -18.89 -12.46
CA GLY A 254 2.84 -20.01 -13.27
C GLY A 254 4.37 -20.09 -13.26
N GLU A 255 5.05 -18.92 -13.33
CA GLU A 255 6.52 -18.90 -13.33
C GLU A 255 7.10 -19.30 -11.98
N VAL A 256 6.56 -18.78 -10.87
CA VAL A 256 6.94 -19.17 -9.50
C VAL A 256 6.70 -20.64 -9.27
N ALA A 257 5.52 -21.16 -9.63
CA ALA A 257 5.21 -22.58 -9.50
C ALA A 257 6.19 -23.46 -10.28
N ARG A 258 6.50 -23.10 -11.53
CA ARG A 258 7.44 -23.84 -12.38
C ARG A 258 8.87 -23.81 -11.83
N GLN A 259 9.35 -22.65 -11.37
CA GLN A 259 10.74 -22.50 -10.89
C GLN A 259 10.95 -23.12 -9.51
N LEU A 260 9.97 -23.02 -8.59
CA LEU A 260 10.07 -23.60 -7.25
C LEU A 260 9.78 -25.09 -7.24
N PHE A 261 8.73 -25.52 -7.92
CA PHE A 261 8.24 -26.90 -7.86
C PHE A 261 8.67 -27.76 -9.05
N GLY A 262 9.22 -27.16 -10.10
CA GLY A 262 9.70 -27.87 -11.31
C GLY A 262 10.98 -28.71 -11.09
N ARG A 263 11.60 -28.65 -9.91
CA ARG A 263 12.81 -29.43 -9.58
C ARG A 263 12.50 -30.50 -8.53
N PRO A 264 12.10 -31.72 -8.93
CA PRO A 264 11.68 -32.77 -8.00
C PRO A 264 12.75 -33.15 -6.97
N LYS A 265 14.05 -33.06 -7.33
CA LYS A 265 15.15 -33.33 -6.39
C LYS A 265 15.17 -32.39 -5.18
N ALA A 266 14.85 -31.09 -5.37
CA ALA A 266 14.78 -30.12 -4.27
C ALA A 266 13.62 -30.44 -3.33
N LEU A 267 12.47 -30.84 -3.89
CA LEU A 267 11.29 -31.22 -3.11
C LEU A 267 11.52 -32.50 -2.28
N TRP A 268 12.21 -33.51 -2.84
CA TRP A 268 12.55 -34.73 -2.11
C TRP A 268 13.51 -34.48 -0.94
N ILE A 269 14.48 -33.57 -1.12
CA ILE A 269 15.41 -33.20 -0.04
C ILE A 269 14.67 -32.46 1.07
N ALA A 270 13.78 -31.50 0.71
CA ALA A 270 13.00 -30.76 1.68
C ALA A 270 11.96 -31.61 2.43
N ALA A 271 11.42 -32.65 1.78
CA ALA A 271 10.49 -33.61 2.42
C ALA A 271 11.17 -34.62 3.32
N GLY A 272 12.49 -34.82 3.17
CA GLY A 272 13.28 -35.77 3.98
C GLY A 272 13.97 -35.14 5.21
N LEU A 273 13.87 -33.79 5.38
CA LEU A 273 14.29 -33.04 6.55
C LEU A 273 13.12 -32.83 7.52
#